data_589587fdb975f7ef0fd6504bf30477fd
#
_entry.id   589587fdb975f7ef0fd6504bf30477fd
#
_cell.length_a   1.000
_cell.length_b   1.000
_cell.length_c   1.000
_cell.angle_alpha   90.00
_cell.angle_beta   90.00
_cell.angle_gamma   90.00
#
_symmetry.space_group_name_H-M   'P 1'
#
loop_
_entity.id
_entity.type
_entity.pdbx_description
1 polymer ?
#
loop_
_entity_poly.entity_id
_entity_poly.type
_entity_poly.pdbx_seq_one_letter_code
_entity_poly.pdbx_strand_id
1 'polypeptide(L)'
;MITLKNITKTYGGAAQVQALKGINLTIDDGEIFGIVGKSGAGKSTLVRCINMLEKPTSGQVIIDDKDLTKMNESQLRAERKNIGMIFQHFNLLSSRTVAENIAFPLELVGASKDVIEKKVASLLDLVGLSDRAGNYPSQLSGGQKQRVRLARALARDPKILLCDEATSALDPQTTKSILELLQDINKRLGITIVVITHEMAVVKEICHRVAVIESGVIKEMGRVVDIFTNPQSQTMKDFVTSIINMELPAGIKNLGVTDQPSPDRYMLVRLRFKGAATSDPVVADIVRKFNVEVSVLYGNIDYIQDEPFGYLIVVIMGDMETQAKAFSYIKTLPIGSEVLGYVPRNH
;
A
#
# COMPACT_ATOMS: atom_id res chain seq x y z
N MET A 1 -17.40 7.53 4.14
CA MET A 1 -16.46 7.09 5.21
C MET A 1 -16.78 5.66 5.63
N ILE A 2 -15.75 4.83 5.83
CA ILE A 2 -15.90 3.44 6.31
C ILE A 2 -15.34 3.36 7.73
N THR A 3 -16.13 2.87 8.70
CA THR A 3 -15.69 2.67 10.08
C THR A 3 -16.00 1.25 10.54
N LEU A 4 -14.97 0.55 10.98
CA LEU A 4 -15.05 -0.76 11.61
C LEU A 4 -14.81 -0.61 13.11
N LYS A 5 -15.76 -1.09 13.92
CA LYS A 5 -15.67 -1.03 15.38
C LYS A 5 -15.64 -2.45 15.96
N ASN A 6 -14.50 -2.81 16.52
CA ASN A 6 -14.27 -4.08 17.22
C ASN A 6 -14.73 -5.31 16.44
N ILE A 7 -14.40 -5.37 15.14
CA ILE A 7 -14.80 -6.47 14.25
C ILE A 7 -14.07 -7.74 14.63
N THR A 8 -14.84 -8.78 14.94
CA THR A 8 -14.34 -10.15 15.08
C THR A 8 -14.96 -11.06 14.03
N LYS A 9 -14.23 -12.08 13.60
CA LYS A 9 -14.76 -13.14 12.75
C LYS A 9 -14.15 -14.47 13.14
N THR A 10 -15.02 -15.39 13.54
CA THR A 10 -14.66 -16.77 13.82
C THR A 10 -15.40 -17.67 12.84
N TYR A 11 -14.67 -18.55 12.17
CA TYR A 11 -15.25 -19.61 11.36
C TYR A 11 -15.42 -20.85 12.22
N GLY A 12 -16.63 -21.44 12.16
CA GLY A 12 -16.96 -22.69 12.86
C GLY A 12 -16.46 -23.91 12.08
N GLY A 13 -16.23 -25.02 12.78
CA GLY A 13 -15.79 -26.29 12.23
C GLY A 13 -15.15 -27.13 13.34
N ALA A 14 -14.52 -28.26 13.01
CA ALA A 14 -13.79 -29.10 13.97
C ALA A 14 -12.67 -28.36 14.71
N ALA A 15 -12.09 -27.33 14.06
CA ALA A 15 -11.22 -26.36 14.69
C ALA A 15 -11.80 -24.95 14.46
N GLN A 16 -12.09 -24.23 15.53
CA GLN A 16 -12.51 -22.83 15.45
C GLN A 16 -11.32 -21.97 15.03
N VAL A 17 -11.45 -21.25 13.90
CA VAL A 17 -10.43 -20.32 13.41
C VAL A 17 -10.94 -18.90 13.59
N GLN A 18 -10.31 -18.15 14.50
CA GLN A 18 -10.59 -16.74 14.67
C GLN A 18 -9.74 -15.91 13.67
N ALA A 19 -10.36 -15.58 12.54
CA ALA A 19 -9.72 -14.87 11.44
C ALA A 19 -9.54 -13.36 11.72
N LEU A 20 -10.45 -12.75 12.49
CA LEU A 20 -10.38 -11.34 12.91
C LEU A 20 -10.60 -11.24 14.42
N LYS A 21 -9.78 -10.41 15.10
CA LYS A 21 -9.66 -10.38 16.55
C LYS A 21 -9.82 -8.96 17.10
N GLY A 22 -10.96 -8.29 16.83
CA GLY A 22 -11.24 -6.95 17.34
C GLY A 22 -10.63 -5.84 16.49
N ILE A 23 -10.87 -5.87 15.18
CA ILE A 23 -10.38 -4.86 14.25
C ILE A 23 -11.12 -3.53 14.46
N ASN A 24 -10.35 -2.46 14.67
CA ASN A 24 -10.81 -1.07 14.64
C ASN A 24 -10.10 -0.35 13.50
N LEU A 25 -10.86 0.25 12.58
CA LEU A 25 -10.33 0.89 11.38
C LEU A 25 -11.27 1.97 10.90
N THR A 26 -10.72 3.12 10.49
CA THR A 26 -11.46 4.17 9.79
C THR A 26 -10.75 4.49 8.48
N ILE A 27 -11.52 4.53 7.39
CA ILE A 27 -11.07 4.89 6.05
C ILE A 27 -11.88 6.12 5.61
N ASP A 28 -11.18 7.18 5.24
CA ASP A 28 -11.79 8.44 4.87
C ASP A 28 -12.36 8.42 3.45
N ASP A 29 -13.27 9.35 3.13
CA ASP A 29 -13.84 9.43 1.78
C ASP A 29 -12.78 9.89 0.78
N GLY A 30 -12.81 9.31 -0.41
CA GLY A 30 -11.87 9.62 -1.50
C GLY A 30 -10.43 9.12 -1.25
N GLU A 31 -10.20 8.38 -0.17
CA GLU A 31 -8.89 7.83 0.16
C GLU A 31 -8.60 6.55 -0.63
N ILE A 32 -7.35 6.34 -1.03
CA ILE A 32 -6.82 5.02 -1.42
C ILE A 32 -6.15 4.42 -0.18
N PHE A 33 -6.79 3.43 0.42
CA PHE A 33 -6.34 2.79 1.65
C PHE A 33 -5.81 1.38 1.40
N GLY A 34 -4.60 1.11 1.88
CA GLY A 34 -3.95 -0.21 1.78
C GLY A 34 -4.25 -1.10 2.99
N ILE A 35 -4.49 -2.38 2.77
CA ILE A 35 -4.52 -3.41 3.81
C ILE A 35 -3.49 -4.47 3.44
N VAL A 36 -2.40 -4.55 4.22
CA VAL A 36 -1.32 -5.48 3.92
C VAL A 36 -1.09 -6.49 5.05
N GLY A 37 -0.50 -7.62 4.70
CA GLY A 37 -0.15 -8.68 5.63
C GLY A 37 0.19 -9.96 4.91
N LYS A 38 0.82 -10.90 5.61
CA LYS A 38 1.16 -12.22 5.06
C LYS A 38 -0.10 -12.99 4.64
N SER A 39 0.07 -14.06 3.84
CA SER A 39 -1.05 -14.96 3.51
C SER A 39 -1.69 -15.52 4.79
N GLY A 40 -3.02 -15.60 4.83
CA GLY A 40 -3.75 -16.05 6.02
C GLY A 40 -3.89 -15.03 7.15
N ALA A 41 -3.39 -13.80 7.01
CA ALA A 41 -3.48 -12.78 8.07
C ALA A 41 -4.90 -12.27 8.36
N GLY A 42 -5.90 -12.56 7.51
CA GLY A 42 -7.29 -12.13 7.67
C GLY A 42 -7.73 -11.03 6.69
N LYS A 43 -6.88 -10.62 5.74
CA LYS A 43 -7.14 -9.51 4.80
C LYS A 43 -8.45 -9.68 4.00
N SER A 44 -8.57 -10.76 3.25
CA SER A 44 -9.78 -11.02 2.42
C SER A 44 -11.03 -11.22 3.28
N THR A 45 -10.90 -11.78 4.49
CA THR A 45 -12.01 -11.85 5.47
C THR A 45 -12.45 -10.44 5.86
N LEU A 46 -11.50 -9.53 6.14
CA LEU A 46 -11.83 -8.16 6.53
C LEU A 46 -12.59 -7.42 5.43
N VAL A 47 -12.13 -7.50 4.18
CA VAL A 47 -12.83 -6.86 3.05
C VAL A 47 -14.22 -7.46 2.82
N ARG A 48 -14.36 -8.77 2.95
CA ARG A 48 -15.68 -9.41 2.86
C ARG A 48 -16.61 -9.03 4.02
N CYS A 49 -16.06 -8.62 5.17
CA CYS A 49 -16.85 -8.02 6.23
C CYS A 49 -17.27 -6.58 5.87
N ILE A 50 -16.41 -5.78 5.22
CA ILE A 50 -16.77 -4.40 4.82
C ILE A 50 -17.99 -4.38 3.91
N ASN A 51 -18.09 -5.27 2.93
CA ASN A 51 -19.24 -5.36 2.04
C ASN A 51 -20.33 -6.34 2.51
N MET A 52 -20.20 -6.85 3.75
CA MET A 52 -21.13 -7.81 4.36
C MET A 52 -21.36 -9.09 3.54
N LEU A 53 -20.43 -9.48 2.66
CA LEU A 53 -20.41 -10.83 2.07
C LEU A 53 -20.08 -11.88 3.13
N GLU A 54 -19.27 -11.50 4.11
CA GLU A 54 -19.06 -12.24 5.35
C GLU A 54 -19.61 -11.43 6.52
N LYS A 55 -20.62 -11.94 7.20
CA LYS A 55 -21.13 -11.30 8.42
C LYS A 55 -20.10 -11.46 9.54
N PRO A 56 -19.66 -10.36 10.19
CA PRO A 56 -18.78 -10.47 11.36
C PRO A 56 -19.45 -11.25 12.48
N THR A 57 -18.67 -11.90 13.32
CA THR A 57 -19.18 -12.60 14.52
C THR A 57 -19.62 -11.58 15.57
N SER A 58 -18.88 -10.48 15.70
CA SER A 58 -19.26 -9.33 16.54
C SER A 58 -18.64 -8.05 15.99
N GLY A 59 -19.05 -6.91 16.54
CA GLY A 59 -18.61 -5.58 16.13
C GLY A 59 -19.57 -4.93 15.14
N GLN A 60 -19.20 -3.77 14.61
CA GLN A 60 -20.04 -2.96 13.72
C GLN A 60 -19.27 -2.55 12.46
N VAL A 61 -19.96 -2.63 11.32
CA VAL A 61 -19.50 -2.08 10.02
C VAL A 61 -20.38 -0.89 9.69
N ILE A 62 -19.82 0.29 9.70
CA ILE A 62 -20.53 1.54 9.45
C ILE A 62 -20.00 2.17 8.17
N ILE A 63 -20.90 2.46 7.21
CA ILE A 63 -20.61 3.16 5.96
C ILE A 63 -21.59 4.32 5.82
N ASP A 64 -21.07 5.54 5.66
CA ASP A 64 -21.88 6.76 5.55
C ASP A 64 -22.95 6.83 6.67
N ASP A 65 -22.51 6.65 7.93
CA ASP A 65 -23.35 6.66 9.15
C ASP A 65 -24.37 5.52 9.27
N LYS A 66 -24.39 4.57 8.33
CA LYS A 66 -25.28 3.41 8.33
C LYS A 66 -24.58 2.17 8.89
N ASP A 67 -25.11 1.59 9.95
CA ASP A 67 -24.61 0.34 10.51
C ASP A 67 -25.13 -0.87 9.69
N LEU A 68 -24.28 -1.40 8.82
CA LEU A 68 -24.61 -2.52 7.93
C LEU A 68 -24.87 -3.81 8.69
N THR A 69 -24.32 -3.96 9.91
CA THR A 69 -24.48 -5.18 10.71
C THR A 69 -25.91 -5.38 11.22
N LYS A 70 -26.70 -4.28 11.28
CA LYS A 70 -28.11 -4.28 11.71
C LYS A 70 -29.10 -4.41 10.56
N MET A 71 -28.62 -4.40 9.31
CA MET A 71 -29.47 -4.42 8.13
C MET A 71 -29.93 -5.85 7.78
N ASN A 72 -31.15 -5.94 7.24
CA ASN A 72 -31.64 -7.16 6.61
C ASN A 72 -31.06 -7.32 5.19
N GLU A 73 -31.24 -8.49 4.57
CA GLU A 73 -30.68 -8.80 3.26
C GLU A 73 -31.15 -7.85 2.14
N SER A 74 -32.39 -7.36 2.18
CA SER A 74 -32.90 -6.39 1.18
C SER A 74 -32.17 -5.05 1.31
N GLN A 75 -31.97 -4.57 2.53
CA GLN A 75 -31.23 -3.35 2.81
C GLN A 75 -29.75 -3.50 2.43
N LEU A 76 -29.12 -4.63 2.77
CA LEU A 76 -27.74 -4.91 2.37
C LEU A 76 -27.56 -4.96 0.86
N ARG A 77 -28.51 -5.53 0.11
CA ARG A 77 -28.49 -5.50 -1.36
C ARG A 77 -28.56 -4.07 -1.91
N ALA A 78 -29.31 -3.19 -1.25
CA ALA A 78 -29.39 -1.78 -1.64
C ALA A 78 -28.03 -1.07 -1.36
N GLU A 79 -27.43 -1.27 -0.20
CA GLU A 79 -26.13 -0.64 0.14
C GLU A 79 -24.97 -1.19 -0.71
N ARG A 80 -24.94 -2.50 -1.00
CA ARG A 80 -23.94 -3.12 -1.89
C ARG A 80 -23.96 -2.53 -3.32
N LYS A 81 -25.00 -1.80 -3.70
CA LYS A 81 -25.02 -1.06 -4.97
C LYS A 81 -23.94 0.03 -5.00
N ASN A 82 -23.61 0.60 -3.85
CA ASN A 82 -22.62 1.65 -3.71
C ASN A 82 -21.19 1.13 -3.51
N ILE A 83 -21.01 -0.21 -3.52
CA ILE A 83 -19.72 -0.86 -3.28
C ILE A 83 -19.37 -1.72 -4.49
N GLY A 84 -18.39 -1.31 -5.26
CA GLY A 84 -17.76 -2.13 -6.30
C GLY A 84 -16.76 -3.09 -5.67
N MET A 85 -16.62 -4.28 -6.24
CA MET A 85 -15.62 -5.25 -5.77
C MET A 85 -14.90 -5.94 -6.92
N ILE A 86 -13.59 -5.99 -6.83
CA ILE A 86 -12.70 -6.77 -7.67
C ILE A 86 -12.17 -7.92 -6.82
N PHE A 87 -12.46 -9.14 -7.23
CA PHE A 87 -12.04 -10.36 -6.54
C PHE A 87 -10.65 -10.82 -7.05
N GLN A 88 -9.95 -11.61 -6.28
CA GLN A 88 -8.63 -12.19 -6.62
C GLN A 88 -8.64 -12.97 -7.95
N HIS A 89 -9.68 -13.72 -8.24
CA HIS A 89 -9.82 -14.43 -9.52
C HIS A 89 -10.61 -13.61 -10.55
N PHE A 90 -10.34 -13.80 -11.84
CA PHE A 90 -10.88 -12.92 -12.90
C PHE A 90 -12.41 -12.90 -13.01
N ASN A 91 -13.12 -13.94 -12.67
CA ASN A 91 -14.60 -14.02 -12.59
C ASN A 91 -15.37 -13.27 -13.70
N LEU A 92 -14.80 -13.16 -14.91
CA LEU A 92 -15.50 -12.64 -16.07
C LEU A 92 -16.45 -13.71 -16.62
N LEU A 93 -17.59 -13.29 -17.14
CA LEU A 93 -18.54 -14.16 -17.80
C LEU A 93 -17.95 -14.57 -19.17
N SER A 94 -17.50 -15.80 -19.28
CA SER A 94 -16.76 -16.31 -20.44
C SER A 94 -17.61 -16.35 -21.73
N SER A 95 -18.94 -16.47 -21.58
CA SER A 95 -19.91 -16.48 -22.67
C SER A 95 -20.36 -15.09 -23.12
N ARG A 96 -19.87 -14.02 -22.49
CA ARG A 96 -20.20 -12.63 -22.78
C ARG A 96 -18.98 -11.87 -23.29
N THR A 97 -19.23 -10.94 -24.20
CA THR A 97 -18.20 -10.00 -24.67
C THR A 97 -17.74 -9.05 -23.56
N VAL A 98 -16.71 -8.25 -23.83
CA VAL A 98 -16.23 -7.18 -22.93
C VAL A 98 -17.36 -6.20 -22.61
N ALA A 99 -18.05 -5.68 -23.63
CA ALA A 99 -19.16 -4.76 -23.45
C ALA A 99 -20.29 -5.37 -22.60
N GLU A 100 -20.66 -6.62 -22.87
CA GLU A 100 -21.72 -7.34 -22.13
C GLU A 100 -21.29 -7.66 -20.69
N ASN A 101 -20.01 -7.92 -20.42
CA ASN A 101 -19.49 -8.06 -19.06
C ASN A 101 -19.64 -6.76 -18.25
N ILE A 102 -19.37 -5.61 -18.88
CA ILE A 102 -19.51 -4.29 -18.25
C ILE A 102 -21.00 -3.92 -18.10
N ALA A 103 -21.85 -4.27 -19.08
CA ALA A 103 -23.29 -4.04 -19.03
C ALA A 103 -24.01 -4.84 -17.94
N PHE A 104 -23.52 -6.03 -17.61
CA PHE A 104 -24.21 -6.99 -16.75
C PHE A 104 -24.74 -6.42 -15.42
N PRO A 105 -23.97 -5.63 -14.63
CA PRO A 105 -24.50 -5.03 -13.40
C PRO A 105 -25.65 -4.04 -13.63
N LEU A 106 -25.74 -3.41 -14.80
CA LEU A 106 -26.81 -2.47 -15.19
C LEU A 106 -28.06 -3.22 -15.65
N GLU A 107 -27.88 -4.34 -16.37
CA GLU A 107 -28.97 -5.25 -16.76
C GLU A 107 -29.70 -5.79 -15.53
N LEU A 108 -28.94 -6.20 -14.48
CA LEU A 108 -29.50 -6.73 -13.23
C LEU A 108 -30.40 -5.75 -12.49
N VAL A 109 -30.28 -4.45 -12.75
CA VAL A 109 -31.12 -3.42 -12.12
C VAL A 109 -32.18 -2.89 -13.06
N GLY A 110 -32.30 -3.46 -14.27
CA GLY A 110 -33.31 -3.08 -15.24
C GLY A 110 -33.07 -1.73 -15.90
N ALA A 111 -31.80 -1.30 -16.01
CA ALA A 111 -31.50 -0.04 -16.71
C ALA A 111 -31.92 -0.11 -18.20
N SER A 112 -32.34 1.02 -18.76
CA SER A 112 -32.70 1.08 -20.18
C SER A 112 -31.48 0.86 -21.08
N LYS A 113 -31.74 0.38 -22.29
CA LYS A 113 -30.70 0.09 -23.30
C LYS A 113 -29.82 1.31 -23.56
N ASP A 114 -30.41 2.49 -23.73
CA ASP A 114 -29.69 3.74 -23.98
C ASP A 114 -28.76 4.13 -22.83
N VAL A 115 -29.19 3.91 -21.58
CA VAL A 115 -28.36 4.15 -20.38
C VAL A 115 -27.18 3.16 -20.33
N ILE A 116 -27.45 1.89 -20.63
CA ILE A 116 -26.42 0.85 -20.67
C ILE A 116 -25.38 1.17 -21.75
N GLU A 117 -25.79 1.45 -22.96
CA GLU A 117 -24.89 1.74 -24.10
C GLU A 117 -23.98 2.93 -23.80
N LYS A 118 -24.54 4.06 -23.33
CA LYS A 118 -23.77 5.25 -22.94
C LYS A 118 -22.76 4.95 -21.83
N LYS A 119 -23.20 4.25 -20.80
CA LYS A 119 -22.35 3.93 -19.65
C LYS A 119 -21.22 2.97 -20.02
N VAL A 120 -21.52 1.94 -20.80
CA VAL A 120 -20.53 0.96 -21.30
C VAL A 120 -19.48 1.65 -22.16
N ALA A 121 -19.91 2.52 -23.10
CA ALA A 121 -18.97 3.27 -23.94
C ALA A 121 -18.03 4.16 -23.11
N SER A 122 -18.57 4.91 -22.15
CA SER A 122 -17.77 5.74 -21.24
C SER A 122 -16.78 4.93 -20.39
N LEU A 123 -17.18 3.74 -19.91
CA LEU A 123 -16.31 2.88 -19.10
C LEU A 123 -15.23 2.20 -19.95
N LEU A 124 -15.56 1.81 -21.19
CA LEU A 124 -14.57 1.28 -22.13
C LEU A 124 -13.49 2.31 -22.46
N ASP A 125 -13.90 3.57 -22.67
CA ASP A 125 -12.97 4.67 -22.86
C ASP A 125 -12.09 4.90 -21.64
N LEU A 126 -12.71 4.96 -20.45
CA LEU A 126 -11.99 5.14 -19.17
C LEU A 126 -10.90 4.08 -18.95
N VAL A 127 -11.15 2.83 -19.32
CA VAL A 127 -10.19 1.74 -19.14
C VAL A 127 -9.32 1.47 -20.38
N GLY A 128 -9.50 2.25 -21.45
CA GLY A 128 -8.73 2.13 -22.71
C GLY A 128 -8.97 0.82 -23.45
N LEU A 129 -10.23 0.38 -23.57
CA LEU A 129 -10.63 -0.87 -24.24
C LEU A 129 -11.76 -0.67 -25.26
N SER A 130 -11.94 0.55 -25.79
CA SER A 130 -13.01 0.86 -26.74
C SER A 130 -12.93 0.00 -28.01
N ASP A 131 -11.72 -0.33 -28.47
CA ASP A 131 -11.45 -1.19 -29.63
C ASP A 131 -11.66 -2.69 -29.36
N ARG A 132 -11.92 -3.08 -28.12
CA ARG A 132 -12.08 -4.45 -27.64
C ARG A 132 -13.49 -4.80 -27.17
N ALA A 133 -14.46 -3.89 -27.36
CA ALA A 133 -15.83 -4.05 -26.86
C ALA A 133 -16.49 -5.39 -27.26
N GLY A 134 -16.26 -5.85 -28.49
CA GLY A 134 -16.80 -7.09 -29.02
C GLY A 134 -15.98 -8.36 -28.70
N ASN A 135 -14.80 -8.25 -28.07
CA ASN A 135 -13.96 -9.40 -27.76
C ASN A 135 -14.52 -10.20 -26.58
N TYR A 136 -14.23 -11.50 -26.55
CA TYR A 136 -14.52 -12.38 -25.40
C TYR A 136 -13.34 -12.42 -24.43
N PRO A 137 -13.56 -12.76 -23.14
CA PRO A 137 -12.48 -12.86 -22.15
C PRO A 137 -11.32 -13.78 -22.58
N SER A 138 -11.57 -14.84 -23.34
CA SER A 138 -10.53 -15.74 -23.85
C SER A 138 -9.55 -15.05 -24.81
N GLN A 139 -9.93 -13.97 -25.43
CA GLN A 139 -9.13 -13.19 -26.40
C GLN A 139 -8.34 -12.06 -25.76
N LEU A 140 -8.38 -11.91 -24.43
CA LEU A 140 -7.78 -10.81 -23.70
C LEU A 140 -6.54 -11.25 -22.92
N SER A 141 -5.54 -10.36 -22.84
CA SER A 141 -4.43 -10.51 -21.91
C SER A 141 -4.89 -10.40 -20.44
N GLY A 142 -4.05 -10.79 -19.48
CA GLY A 142 -4.33 -10.66 -18.05
C GLY A 142 -4.69 -9.22 -17.63
N GLY A 143 -3.90 -8.25 -18.09
CA GLY A 143 -4.14 -6.82 -17.83
C GLY A 143 -5.44 -6.31 -18.46
N GLN A 144 -5.76 -6.72 -19.69
CA GLN A 144 -7.03 -6.38 -20.33
C GLN A 144 -8.22 -6.97 -19.55
N LYS A 145 -8.14 -8.23 -19.13
CA LYS A 145 -9.15 -8.84 -18.25
C LYS A 145 -9.34 -8.04 -16.97
N GLN A 146 -8.25 -7.55 -16.38
CA GLN A 146 -8.31 -6.73 -15.17
C GLN A 146 -8.99 -5.39 -15.41
N ARG A 147 -8.70 -4.72 -16.52
CA ARG A 147 -9.37 -3.48 -16.95
C ARG A 147 -10.88 -3.68 -17.16
N VAL A 148 -11.30 -4.80 -17.74
CA VAL A 148 -12.74 -5.15 -17.89
C VAL A 148 -13.39 -5.33 -16.51
N ARG A 149 -12.72 -6.01 -15.56
CA ARG A 149 -13.23 -6.18 -14.18
C ARG A 149 -13.40 -4.84 -13.48
N LEU A 150 -12.43 -3.94 -13.64
CA LEU A 150 -12.49 -2.60 -13.10
C LEU A 150 -13.67 -1.82 -13.67
N ALA A 151 -13.83 -1.80 -15.00
CA ALA A 151 -14.98 -1.17 -15.67
C ALA A 151 -16.32 -1.76 -15.18
N ARG A 152 -16.41 -3.09 -15.05
CA ARG A 152 -17.60 -3.76 -14.53
C ARG A 152 -17.90 -3.38 -13.08
N ALA A 153 -16.89 -3.26 -12.24
CA ALA A 153 -17.07 -2.84 -10.85
C ALA A 153 -17.55 -1.40 -10.72
N LEU A 154 -17.18 -0.55 -11.67
CA LEU A 154 -17.58 0.87 -11.75
C LEU A 154 -18.93 1.10 -12.44
N ALA A 155 -19.54 0.07 -13.04
CA ALA A 155 -20.72 0.24 -13.89
C ALA A 155 -21.92 0.92 -13.18
N ARG A 156 -22.01 0.78 -11.88
CA ARG A 156 -23.09 1.32 -11.05
C ARG A 156 -22.73 2.58 -10.26
N ASP A 157 -21.67 3.28 -10.66
CA ASP A 157 -21.15 4.46 -9.96
C ASP A 157 -20.97 4.25 -8.46
N PRO A 158 -20.18 3.25 -8.04
CA PRO A 158 -19.98 2.99 -6.62
C PRO A 158 -19.20 4.13 -5.96
N LYS A 159 -19.48 4.39 -4.69
CA LYS A 159 -18.69 5.31 -3.85
C LYS A 159 -17.41 4.66 -3.31
N ILE A 160 -17.42 3.33 -3.22
CA ILE A 160 -16.34 2.53 -2.63
C ILE A 160 -15.96 1.44 -3.64
N LEU A 161 -14.67 1.25 -3.87
CA LEU A 161 -14.12 0.14 -4.65
C LEU A 161 -13.20 -0.71 -3.77
N LEU A 162 -13.56 -1.97 -3.60
CA LEU A 162 -12.77 -2.95 -2.86
C LEU A 162 -11.96 -3.80 -3.85
N CYS A 163 -10.63 -3.79 -3.73
CA CYS A 163 -9.71 -4.51 -4.60
C CYS A 163 -9.00 -5.62 -3.81
N ASP A 164 -9.43 -6.87 -3.96
CA ASP A 164 -8.81 -8.03 -3.32
C ASP A 164 -7.75 -8.63 -4.26
N GLU A 165 -6.46 -8.38 -3.96
CA GLU A 165 -5.29 -8.83 -4.73
C GLU A 165 -5.40 -8.59 -6.25
N ALA A 166 -5.80 -7.39 -6.62
CA ALA A 166 -6.14 -7.03 -8.00
C ALA A 166 -4.95 -7.11 -8.99
N THR A 167 -3.71 -7.22 -8.51
CA THR A 167 -2.49 -7.21 -9.34
C THR A 167 -1.64 -8.47 -9.22
N SER A 168 -1.94 -9.38 -8.29
CA SER A 168 -1.08 -10.52 -7.91
C SER A 168 -0.75 -11.53 -9.03
N ALA A 169 -1.44 -11.46 -10.17
CA ALA A 169 -1.24 -12.38 -11.30
C ALA A 169 -0.76 -11.65 -12.58
N LEU A 170 -0.26 -10.42 -12.44
CA LEU A 170 0.15 -9.58 -13.56
C LEU A 170 1.68 -9.38 -13.54
N ASP A 171 2.24 -9.15 -14.74
CA ASP A 171 3.64 -8.73 -14.85
C ASP A 171 3.84 -7.31 -14.31
N PRO A 172 5.07 -6.90 -13.96
CA PRO A 172 5.33 -5.61 -13.33
C PRO A 172 4.86 -4.39 -14.14
N GLN A 173 5.00 -4.43 -15.47
CA GLN A 173 4.60 -3.32 -16.34
C GLN A 173 3.08 -3.18 -16.39
N THR A 174 2.38 -4.30 -16.50
CA THR A 174 0.91 -4.34 -16.45
C THR A 174 0.40 -3.92 -15.08
N THR A 175 1.04 -4.36 -13.99
CA THR A 175 0.72 -3.94 -12.63
C THR A 175 0.78 -2.41 -12.52
N LYS A 176 1.89 -1.79 -12.92
CA LYS A 176 2.04 -0.33 -12.91
C LYS A 176 0.90 0.37 -13.66
N SER A 177 0.59 -0.08 -14.85
CA SER A 177 -0.50 0.46 -15.68
C SER A 177 -1.89 0.36 -15.02
N ILE A 178 -2.15 -0.72 -14.24
CA ILE A 178 -3.40 -0.86 -13.48
C ILE A 178 -3.41 0.07 -12.25
N LEU A 179 -2.28 0.25 -11.58
CA LEU A 179 -2.16 1.16 -10.45
C LEU A 179 -2.36 2.62 -10.87
N GLU A 180 -1.75 3.04 -11.97
CA GLU A 180 -1.96 4.38 -12.57
C GLU A 180 -3.46 4.59 -12.91
N LEU A 181 -4.12 3.58 -13.47
CA LEU A 181 -5.55 3.64 -13.76
C LEU A 181 -6.39 3.76 -12.48
N LEU A 182 -6.06 3.06 -11.40
CA LEU A 182 -6.76 3.17 -10.12
C LEU A 182 -6.60 4.57 -9.51
N GLN A 183 -5.40 5.17 -9.59
CA GLN A 183 -5.16 6.54 -9.13
C GLN A 183 -5.97 7.56 -9.96
N ASP A 184 -5.99 7.40 -11.29
CA ASP A 184 -6.75 8.27 -12.19
C ASP A 184 -8.26 8.18 -11.89
N ILE A 185 -8.79 6.99 -11.69
CA ILE A 185 -10.19 6.76 -11.29
C ILE A 185 -10.48 7.41 -9.92
N ASN A 186 -9.62 7.23 -8.93
CA ASN A 186 -9.79 7.86 -7.63
C ASN A 186 -9.83 9.39 -7.76
N LYS A 187 -8.87 9.99 -8.48
CA LYS A 187 -8.79 11.44 -8.69
C LYS A 187 -9.98 12.00 -9.45
N ARG A 188 -10.44 11.33 -10.53
CA ARG A 188 -11.53 11.81 -11.38
C ARG A 188 -12.91 11.61 -10.76
N LEU A 189 -13.13 10.48 -10.10
CA LEU A 189 -14.44 10.12 -9.60
C LEU A 189 -14.62 10.38 -8.10
N GLY A 190 -13.54 10.69 -7.36
CA GLY A 190 -13.58 10.93 -5.92
C GLY A 190 -13.97 9.70 -5.09
N ILE A 191 -13.86 8.49 -5.65
CA ILE A 191 -14.27 7.26 -4.96
C ILE A 191 -13.22 6.81 -3.95
N THR A 192 -13.67 6.21 -2.85
CA THR A 192 -12.80 5.55 -1.88
C THR A 192 -12.35 4.19 -2.42
N ILE A 193 -11.04 3.91 -2.41
CA ILE A 193 -10.49 2.63 -2.89
C ILE A 193 -9.82 1.92 -1.72
N VAL A 194 -10.19 0.67 -1.47
CA VAL A 194 -9.52 -0.20 -0.49
C VAL A 194 -8.77 -1.30 -1.24
N VAL A 195 -7.45 -1.28 -1.13
CA VAL A 195 -6.56 -2.23 -1.81
C VAL A 195 -6.02 -3.25 -0.81
N ILE A 196 -6.31 -4.53 -1.06
CA ILE A 196 -5.67 -5.62 -0.35
C ILE A 196 -4.54 -6.16 -1.20
N THR A 197 -3.39 -6.29 -0.58
CA THR A 197 -2.22 -6.86 -1.23
C THR A 197 -1.24 -7.44 -0.20
N HIS A 198 -0.37 -8.30 -0.65
CA HIS A 198 0.85 -8.69 0.08
C HIS A 198 2.09 -7.99 -0.51
N GLU A 199 1.91 -7.19 -1.57
CA GLU A 199 2.97 -6.46 -2.27
C GLU A 199 3.05 -5.02 -1.75
N MET A 200 4.09 -4.72 -0.97
CA MET A 200 4.31 -3.37 -0.44
C MET A 200 4.62 -2.34 -1.53
N ALA A 201 5.14 -2.78 -2.70
CA ALA A 201 5.34 -1.92 -3.84
C ALA A 201 4.02 -1.27 -4.31
N VAL A 202 2.93 -2.03 -4.33
CA VAL A 202 1.58 -1.52 -4.63
C VAL A 202 1.15 -0.46 -3.63
N VAL A 203 1.37 -0.73 -2.33
CA VAL A 203 1.02 0.24 -1.26
C VAL A 203 1.80 1.53 -1.40
N LYS A 204 3.11 1.42 -1.62
CA LYS A 204 4.00 2.56 -1.82
C LYS A 204 3.55 3.43 -3.00
N GLU A 205 3.14 2.80 -4.09
CA GLU A 205 2.81 3.47 -5.36
C GLU A 205 1.52 4.29 -5.26
N ILE A 206 0.44 3.74 -4.67
CA ILE A 206 -0.88 4.37 -4.79
C ILE A 206 -1.59 4.68 -3.47
N CYS A 207 -1.22 4.07 -2.33
CA CYS A 207 -1.99 4.23 -1.10
C CYS A 207 -1.60 5.49 -0.31
N HIS A 208 -2.58 6.21 0.23
CA HIS A 208 -2.36 7.35 1.13
C HIS A 208 -2.03 6.87 2.55
N ARG A 209 -2.82 5.91 3.04
CA ARG A 209 -2.62 5.26 4.35
C ARG A 209 -2.65 3.74 4.19
N VAL A 210 -2.11 3.04 5.17
CA VAL A 210 -2.06 1.57 5.18
C VAL A 210 -2.28 1.04 6.58
N ALA A 211 -2.95 -0.11 6.67
CA ALA A 211 -3.04 -0.93 7.87
C ALA A 211 -2.29 -2.25 7.64
N VAL A 212 -1.40 -2.59 8.56
CA VAL A 212 -0.66 -3.85 8.59
C VAL A 212 -1.41 -4.85 9.46
N ILE A 213 -1.89 -5.92 8.84
CA ILE A 213 -2.63 -6.99 9.52
C ILE A 213 -1.72 -8.20 9.72
N GLU A 214 -1.72 -8.74 10.94
CA GLU A 214 -1.05 -9.99 11.29
C GLU A 214 -1.91 -10.79 12.26
N SER A 215 -2.13 -12.08 11.94
CA SER A 215 -2.89 -13.02 12.79
C SER A 215 -4.25 -12.47 13.25
N GLY A 216 -4.94 -11.72 12.39
CA GLY A 216 -6.28 -11.18 12.63
C GLY A 216 -6.33 -9.88 13.45
N VAL A 217 -5.20 -9.22 13.72
CA VAL A 217 -5.14 -7.92 14.39
C VAL A 217 -4.40 -6.89 13.55
N ILE A 218 -4.76 -5.61 13.67
CA ILE A 218 -3.96 -4.51 13.10
C ILE A 218 -2.76 -4.27 14.02
N LYS A 219 -1.56 -4.43 13.50
CA LYS A 219 -0.30 -4.21 14.21
C LYS A 219 0.18 -2.77 14.11
N GLU A 220 -0.09 -2.15 12.98
CA GLU A 220 0.37 -0.81 12.68
C GLU A 220 -0.56 -0.18 11.63
N MET A 221 -0.80 1.14 11.72
CA MET A 221 -1.60 1.88 10.76
C MET A 221 -1.17 3.33 10.73
N GLY A 222 -1.10 3.92 9.54
CA GLY A 222 -0.73 5.33 9.38
C GLY A 222 -0.56 5.72 7.91
N ARG A 223 -0.06 6.94 7.68
CA ARG A 223 0.35 7.38 6.34
C ARG A 223 1.46 6.48 5.82
N VAL A 224 1.41 6.16 4.54
CA VAL A 224 2.39 5.26 3.92
C VAL A 224 3.81 5.76 4.13
N VAL A 225 4.06 7.04 3.91
CA VAL A 225 5.38 7.65 4.10
C VAL A 225 5.90 7.50 5.54
N ASP A 226 5.04 7.65 6.56
CA ASP A 226 5.43 7.52 7.97
C ASP A 226 5.82 6.09 8.32
N ILE A 227 5.01 5.14 7.87
CA ILE A 227 5.21 3.71 8.10
C ILE A 227 6.46 3.19 7.38
N PHE A 228 6.75 3.68 6.16
CA PHE A 228 7.95 3.29 5.42
C PHE A 228 9.23 3.88 6.02
N THR A 229 9.18 5.11 6.51
CA THR A 229 10.37 5.78 7.07
C THR A 229 10.66 5.41 8.52
N ASN A 230 9.64 5.02 9.30
CA ASN A 230 9.79 4.68 10.71
C ASN A 230 8.88 3.50 11.13
N PRO A 231 9.08 2.29 10.54
CA PRO A 231 8.26 1.12 10.85
C PRO A 231 8.41 0.70 12.32
N GLN A 232 7.30 0.51 13.02
CA GLN A 232 7.29 0.13 14.44
C GLN A 232 7.18 -1.39 14.61
N SER A 233 6.28 -2.03 13.86
CA SER A 233 6.06 -3.47 13.94
C SER A 233 7.17 -4.26 13.24
N GLN A 234 7.52 -5.44 13.76
CA GLN A 234 8.50 -6.32 13.11
C GLN A 234 8.04 -6.71 11.70
N THR A 235 6.76 -7.01 11.53
CA THR A 235 6.17 -7.33 10.22
C THR A 235 6.38 -6.20 9.22
N MET A 236 6.22 -4.93 9.65
CA MET A 236 6.46 -3.80 8.76
C MET A 236 7.94 -3.59 8.46
N LYS A 237 8.82 -3.78 9.46
CA LYS A 237 10.28 -3.76 9.24
C LYS A 237 10.71 -4.77 8.19
N ASP A 238 10.19 -6.00 8.27
CA ASP A 238 10.46 -7.06 7.30
C ASP A 238 9.99 -6.66 5.88
N PHE A 239 8.78 -6.09 5.78
CA PHE A 239 8.24 -5.62 4.50
C PHE A 239 9.05 -4.46 3.92
N VAL A 240 9.39 -3.44 4.72
CA VAL A 240 10.18 -2.30 4.25
C VAL A 240 11.56 -2.75 3.81
N THR A 241 12.20 -3.65 4.56
CA THR A 241 13.52 -4.19 4.21
C THR A 241 13.49 -4.95 2.87
N SER A 242 12.37 -5.60 2.53
CA SER A 242 12.26 -6.33 1.25
C SER A 242 12.16 -5.41 0.02
N ILE A 243 11.75 -4.16 0.19
CA ILE A 243 11.57 -3.19 -0.90
C ILE A 243 12.69 -2.16 -0.94
N ILE A 244 12.95 -1.57 0.22
CA ILE A 244 14.08 -0.68 0.41
C ILE A 244 15.19 -1.57 0.93
N ASN A 245 16.18 -1.86 0.08
CA ASN A 245 17.32 -2.67 0.50
C ASN A 245 18.09 -1.93 1.62
N MET A 246 17.53 -1.98 2.84
CA MET A 246 18.12 -1.36 4.04
C MET A 246 19.30 -2.16 4.60
N GLU A 247 19.55 -3.35 4.05
CA GLU A 247 20.73 -4.09 4.44
C GLU A 247 22.00 -3.34 3.99
N LEU A 248 23.01 -3.41 4.84
CA LEU A 248 24.35 -2.95 4.44
C LEU A 248 24.79 -3.74 3.21
N PRO A 249 25.13 -3.08 2.09
CA PRO A 249 25.70 -3.74 0.94
C PRO A 249 26.87 -4.67 1.38
N ALA A 250 27.00 -5.81 0.72
CA ALA A 250 28.03 -6.80 1.06
C ALA A 250 29.44 -6.17 1.11
N GLY A 251 29.71 -5.22 0.20
CA GLY A 251 30.97 -4.45 0.21
C GLY A 251 31.19 -3.68 1.50
N ILE A 252 30.16 -3.10 2.10
CA ILE A 252 30.27 -2.38 3.38
C ILE A 252 30.38 -3.35 4.56
N LYS A 253 29.66 -4.48 4.54
CA LYS A 253 29.82 -5.53 5.57
C LYS A 253 31.25 -6.06 5.63
N ASN A 254 31.91 -6.15 4.48
CA ASN A 254 33.31 -6.63 4.36
C ASN A 254 34.38 -5.61 4.81
N LEU A 255 34.00 -4.36 5.14
CA LEU A 255 34.91 -3.34 5.63
C LEU A 255 35.41 -3.56 7.08
N GLY A 256 35.10 -4.71 7.70
CA GLY A 256 35.51 -4.98 9.06
C GLY A 256 34.79 -4.09 10.09
N VAL A 257 33.48 -3.89 9.90
CA VAL A 257 32.65 -3.10 10.82
C VAL A 257 32.64 -3.73 12.22
N THR A 258 32.81 -2.91 13.24
CA THR A 258 32.73 -3.31 14.67
C THR A 258 31.77 -2.41 15.42
N ASP A 259 31.19 -2.91 16.51
CA ASP A 259 30.24 -2.13 17.33
C ASP A 259 30.95 -1.17 18.30
N GLN A 260 32.25 -1.32 18.52
CA GLN A 260 33.02 -0.54 19.50
C GLN A 260 33.81 0.59 18.81
N PRO A 261 33.72 1.84 19.34
CA PRO A 261 34.56 2.93 18.89
C PRO A 261 36.03 2.66 19.27
N SER A 262 36.95 3.11 18.43
CA SER A 262 38.41 3.02 18.70
C SER A 262 39.11 4.19 17.97
N PRO A 263 40.26 4.67 18.48
CA PRO A 263 41.02 5.76 17.89
C PRO A 263 41.47 5.52 16.44
N ASP A 264 41.57 4.25 16.03
CA ASP A 264 41.96 3.81 14.69
C ASP A 264 40.75 3.56 13.75
N ARG A 265 39.54 3.99 14.19
CA ARG A 265 38.31 3.75 13.43
C ARG A 265 37.49 5.01 13.19
N TYR A 266 36.73 4.99 12.13
CA TYR A 266 35.78 6.03 11.74
C TYR A 266 34.34 5.56 11.98
N MET A 267 33.46 6.51 12.34
CA MET A 267 32.06 6.22 12.64
C MET A 267 31.28 6.02 11.33
N LEU A 268 30.61 4.89 11.18
CA LEU A 268 29.70 4.56 10.10
C LEU A 268 28.26 4.90 10.52
N VAL A 269 27.61 5.79 9.81
CA VAL A 269 26.30 6.34 10.16
C VAL A 269 25.32 6.16 8.99
N ARG A 270 24.07 5.79 9.33
CA ARG A 270 22.93 5.89 8.42
C ARG A 270 22.17 7.16 8.73
N LEU A 271 21.98 7.99 7.71
CA LEU A 271 21.13 9.17 7.74
C LEU A 271 19.84 8.86 6.97
N ARG A 272 18.67 9.10 7.56
CA ARG A 272 17.36 8.89 6.93
C ARG A 272 16.68 10.22 6.70
N PHE A 273 16.24 10.47 5.49
CA PHE A 273 15.63 11.71 5.04
C PHE A 273 14.17 11.50 4.66
N LYS A 274 13.33 12.52 4.89
CA LYS A 274 11.92 12.51 4.55
C LYS A 274 11.46 13.90 4.14
N GLY A 275 10.68 14.00 3.06
CA GLY A 275 10.10 15.25 2.58
C GLY A 275 11.18 16.30 2.29
N ALA A 276 10.95 17.55 2.69
CA ALA A 276 11.84 18.67 2.43
C ALA A 276 13.27 18.44 2.92
N ALA A 277 13.47 17.69 4.00
CA ALA A 277 14.80 17.39 4.54
C ALA A 277 15.69 16.58 3.58
N THR A 278 15.15 15.97 2.53
CA THR A 278 15.95 15.29 1.49
C THR A 278 16.78 16.27 0.64
N SER A 279 16.40 17.54 0.59
CA SER A 279 17.09 18.60 -0.15
C SER A 279 18.09 19.37 0.72
N ASP A 280 18.13 19.12 2.04
CA ASP A 280 19.04 19.80 2.95
C ASP A 280 20.49 19.30 2.76
N PRO A 281 21.48 20.21 2.70
CA PRO A 281 22.88 19.84 2.47
C PRO A 281 23.56 19.30 3.74
N VAL A 282 22.94 18.35 4.43
CA VAL A 282 23.37 17.84 5.75
C VAL A 282 24.83 17.40 5.77
N VAL A 283 25.30 16.69 4.72
CA VAL A 283 26.70 16.24 4.63
C VAL A 283 27.64 17.44 4.54
N ALA A 284 27.31 18.43 3.71
CA ALA A 284 28.13 19.64 3.57
C ALA A 284 28.17 20.46 4.86
N ASP A 285 27.08 20.53 5.59
CA ASP A 285 26.99 21.26 6.86
C ASP A 285 27.84 20.59 7.95
N ILE A 286 27.86 19.26 8.01
CA ILE A 286 28.72 18.51 8.95
C ILE A 286 30.19 18.77 8.63
N VAL A 287 30.58 18.68 7.35
CA VAL A 287 31.96 18.94 6.90
C VAL A 287 32.41 20.35 7.30
N ARG A 288 31.58 21.37 6.99
CA ARG A 288 31.92 22.77 7.29
C ARG A 288 31.97 23.07 8.78
N LYS A 289 31.01 22.55 9.55
CA LYS A 289 30.84 22.91 10.98
C LYS A 289 31.85 22.24 11.89
N PHE A 290 32.25 21.02 11.58
CA PHE A 290 33.13 20.22 12.43
C PHE A 290 34.51 19.98 11.81
N ASN A 291 34.77 20.49 10.62
CA ASN A 291 36.03 20.30 9.88
C ASN A 291 36.41 18.80 9.78
N VAL A 292 35.43 17.96 9.46
CA VAL A 292 35.60 16.53 9.24
C VAL A 292 35.51 16.21 7.77
N GLU A 293 36.08 15.10 7.35
CA GLU A 293 35.81 14.50 6.05
C GLU A 293 34.64 13.54 6.16
N VAL A 294 33.80 13.48 5.13
CA VAL A 294 32.65 12.56 5.07
C VAL A 294 32.68 11.82 3.74
N SER A 295 32.80 10.49 3.81
CA SER A 295 32.68 9.62 2.65
C SER A 295 31.27 9.05 2.57
N VAL A 296 30.61 9.18 1.41
CA VAL A 296 29.32 8.56 1.14
C VAL A 296 29.56 7.19 0.50
N LEU A 297 29.28 6.13 1.28
CA LEU A 297 29.49 4.76 0.81
C LEU A 297 28.29 4.20 0.04
N TYR A 298 27.09 4.66 0.39
CA TYR A 298 25.85 4.25 -0.28
C TYR A 298 24.79 5.33 -0.10
N GLY A 299 23.92 5.47 -1.08
CA GLY A 299 22.76 6.34 -1.00
C GLY A 299 21.65 5.90 -1.93
N ASN A 300 20.44 6.05 -1.47
CA ASN A 300 19.23 5.86 -2.26
C ASN A 300 18.21 6.93 -1.88
N ILE A 301 17.69 7.63 -2.87
CA ILE A 301 16.55 8.55 -2.72
C ILE A 301 15.45 8.03 -3.63
N ASP A 302 14.28 7.86 -3.07
CA ASP A 302 13.11 7.31 -3.74
C ASP A 302 11.89 8.19 -3.38
N TYR A 303 10.74 7.94 -3.98
CA TYR A 303 9.52 8.69 -3.75
C TYR A 303 8.40 7.76 -3.28
N ILE A 304 7.64 8.22 -2.30
CA ILE A 304 6.34 7.65 -1.94
C ILE A 304 5.32 8.68 -2.39
N GLN A 305 4.64 8.39 -3.52
CA GLN A 305 3.86 9.39 -4.24
C GLN A 305 4.76 10.60 -4.59
N ASP A 306 4.44 11.80 -4.09
CA ASP A 306 5.20 13.02 -4.34
C ASP A 306 6.16 13.38 -3.18
N GLU A 307 6.21 12.57 -2.10
CA GLU A 307 7.10 12.82 -0.97
C GLU A 307 8.44 12.08 -1.15
N PRO A 308 9.56 12.79 -1.32
CA PRO A 308 10.87 12.16 -1.38
C PRO A 308 11.25 11.57 -0.01
N PHE A 309 11.84 10.40 -0.03
CA PHE A 309 12.45 9.79 1.15
C PHE A 309 13.71 9.04 0.74
N GLY A 310 14.63 8.86 1.66
CA GLY A 310 15.84 8.14 1.33
C GLY A 310 16.77 7.98 2.51
N TYR A 311 17.91 7.35 2.25
CA TYR A 311 18.96 7.25 3.24
C TYR A 311 20.34 7.33 2.59
N LEU A 312 21.30 7.82 3.36
CA LEU A 312 22.72 7.76 3.06
C LEU A 312 23.42 6.93 4.12
N ILE A 313 24.40 6.14 3.70
CA ILE A 313 25.37 5.50 4.57
C ILE A 313 26.68 6.24 4.41
N VAL A 314 27.13 6.90 5.46
CA VAL A 314 28.30 7.77 5.44
C VAL A 314 29.30 7.35 6.49
N VAL A 315 30.58 7.57 6.20
CA VAL A 315 31.67 7.47 7.17
C VAL A 315 32.07 8.87 7.57
N ILE A 316 32.01 9.19 8.86
CA ILE A 316 32.49 10.47 9.42
C ILE A 316 33.92 10.26 9.87
N MET A 317 34.85 10.92 9.19
CA MET A 317 36.29 10.83 9.43
C MET A 317 36.76 11.98 10.33
N GLY A 318 37.59 11.67 11.32
CA GLY A 318 38.08 12.63 12.30
C GLY A 318 38.59 11.89 13.55
N ASP A 319 38.96 12.63 14.57
CA ASP A 319 39.19 12.02 15.89
C ASP A 319 37.86 11.64 16.56
N MET A 320 37.93 10.80 17.60
CA MET A 320 36.71 10.29 18.26
C MET A 320 35.84 11.38 18.87
N GLU A 321 36.43 12.46 19.38
CA GLU A 321 35.67 13.57 19.98
C GLU A 321 34.91 14.33 18.92
N THR A 322 35.54 14.61 17.80
CA THR A 322 34.95 15.33 16.65
C THR A 322 33.84 14.52 15.96
N GLN A 323 34.06 13.19 15.80
CA GLN A 323 33.01 12.27 15.33
C GLN A 323 31.78 12.31 16.24
N ALA A 324 31.98 12.26 17.57
CA ALA A 324 30.89 12.29 18.54
C ALA A 324 30.12 13.63 18.53
N LYS A 325 30.83 14.77 18.41
CA LYS A 325 30.24 16.12 18.27
C LYS A 325 29.41 16.23 16.98
N ALA A 326 29.93 15.76 15.85
CA ALA A 326 29.25 15.75 14.57
C ALA A 326 27.97 14.89 14.64
N PHE A 327 28.04 13.70 15.23
CA PHE A 327 26.86 12.85 15.40
C PHE A 327 25.82 13.45 16.36
N SER A 328 26.26 14.09 17.45
CA SER A 328 25.37 14.80 18.36
C SER A 328 24.62 15.94 17.67
N TYR A 329 25.28 16.68 16.78
CA TYR A 329 24.63 17.69 15.95
C TYR A 329 23.61 17.07 14.99
N ILE A 330 23.96 15.98 14.30
CA ILE A 330 23.04 15.26 13.40
C ILE A 330 21.73 14.91 14.13
N LYS A 331 21.79 14.49 15.40
CA LYS A 331 20.62 14.17 16.22
C LYS A 331 19.70 15.38 16.48
N THR A 332 20.19 16.61 16.32
CA THR A 332 19.35 17.83 16.44
C THR A 332 18.61 18.18 15.17
N LEU A 333 18.98 17.58 14.03
CA LEU A 333 18.34 17.84 12.74
C LEU A 333 17.04 17.05 12.60
N PRO A 334 16.10 17.51 11.75
CA PRO A 334 14.82 16.83 11.51
C PRO A 334 14.98 15.60 10.59
N ILE A 335 16.03 14.81 10.82
CA ILE A 335 16.35 13.57 10.09
C ILE A 335 16.53 12.41 11.04
N GLY A 336 16.28 11.18 10.56
CA GLY A 336 16.65 9.98 11.31
C GLY A 336 18.15 9.72 11.23
N SER A 337 18.77 9.29 12.34
CA SER A 337 20.19 8.93 12.34
C SER A 337 20.46 7.72 13.23
N GLU A 338 21.37 6.86 12.79
CA GLU A 338 21.73 5.61 13.45
C GLU A 338 23.21 5.31 13.22
N VAL A 339 23.95 4.99 14.29
CA VAL A 339 25.31 4.47 14.17
C VAL A 339 25.24 3.00 13.81
N LEU A 340 25.81 2.63 12.67
CA LEU A 340 25.85 1.25 12.17
C LEU A 340 27.08 0.48 12.67
N GLY A 341 28.06 1.20 13.21
CA GLY A 341 29.32 0.67 13.69
C GLY A 341 30.49 1.57 13.36
N TYR A 342 31.68 0.99 13.37
CA TYR A 342 32.96 1.69 13.15
C TYR A 342 33.81 0.91 12.15
N VAL A 343 34.40 1.60 11.17
CA VAL A 343 35.25 1.03 10.13
C VAL A 343 36.72 1.43 10.33
N PRO A 344 37.71 0.60 9.95
CA PRO A 344 39.12 0.95 10.03
C PRO A 344 39.47 2.23 9.25
N ARG A 345 40.49 2.98 9.68
CA ARG A 345 40.97 4.22 9.01
C ARG A 345 41.59 3.98 7.65
N ASN A 346 42.06 2.77 7.36
CA ASN A 346 42.72 2.41 6.11
C ASN A 346 41.70 1.82 5.13
N HIS A 347 40.93 2.70 4.51
CA HIS A 347 40.04 2.34 3.40
C HIS A 347 40.24 3.32 2.23
#